data_d6a2bb114a7708faa75d8046ab594672
#
_entry.id   d6a2bb114a7708faa75d8046ab594672
#
_cell.length_a   1.000
_cell.length_b   1.000
_cell.length_c   1.000
_cell.angle_alpha   90.00
_cell.angle_beta   90.00
_cell.angle_gamma   90.00
#
_symmetry.space_group_name_H-M   'P 1'
#
loop_
_entity.id
_entity.type
_entity.pdbx_description
1 polymer ?
#
loop_
_entity_poly.entity_id
_entity_poly.type
_entity_poly.pdbx_seq_one_letter_code
_entity_poly.pdbx_strand_id
1 'polypeptide(L)'
;MGDNVRIRATKVTQEVGFAGLCGDVYGTTTPSVTDVRVIGVPDNDHAINVHFSERNESHWFAPNLIEFINYGAGQEITIGKKKLVRRADGGWDEVA
;
A
#
# COMPACT_ATOMS: atom_id res chain seq x y z
N MET A 1 3.04 9.16 1.68
CA MET A 1 3.31 8.69 0.30
C MET A 1 4.59 7.90 0.28
N GLY A 2 4.76 7.03 -0.70
CA GLY A 2 5.94 6.17 -0.79
C GLY A 2 5.84 4.87 0.01
N ASP A 3 4.68 4.57 0.59
CA ASP A 3 4.47 3.29 1.25
C ASP A 3 4.38 2.17 0.22
N ASN A 4 5.06 1.08 0.48
CA ASN A 4 4.94 -0.11 -0.36
C ASN A 4 3.65 -0.86 -0.01
N VAL A 5 2.92 -1.23 -1.03
CA VAL A 5 1.66 -1.96 -0.88
C VAL A 5 1.61 -3.13 -1.83
N ARG A 6 0.79 -4.11 -1.49
CA ARG A 6 0.47 -5.23 -2.37
C ARG A 6 -1.03 -5.23 -2.61
N ILE A 7 -1.41 -5.51 -3.85
CA ILE A 7 -2.82 -5.65 -4.19
C ILE A 7 -3.30 -7.01 -3.72
N ARG A 8 -4.36 -7.02 -2.91
CA ARG A 8 -4.94 -8.28 -2.40
C ARG A 8 -5.47 -9.11 -3.56
N ALA A 9 -5.31 -10.42 -3.46
CA ALA A 9 -5.85 -11.35 -4.44
C ALA A 9 -7.34 -11.54 -4.18
N THR A 10 -8.15 -10.79 -4.89
CA THR A 10 -9.60 -10.89 -4.87
C THR A 10 -10.11 -11.21 -6.27
N LYS A 11 -11.40 -11.55 -6.39
CA LYS A 11 -11.98 -11.80 -7.71
C LYS A 11 -11.83 -10.58 -8.62
N VAL A 12 -12.06 -9.39 -8.10
CA VAL A 12 -11.95 -8.14 -8.85
C VAL A 12 -10.52 -7.91 -9.33
N THR A 13 -9.52 -8.05 -8.44
CA THR A 13 -8.12 -7.79 -8.77
C THR A 13 -7.55 -8.86 -9.70
N GLN A 14 -8.04 -10.10 -9.61
CA GLN A 14 -7.67 -11.15 -10.55
C GLN A 14 -8.21 -10.86 -11.95
N GLU A 15 -9.43 -10.37 -12.07
CA GLU A 15 -10.03 -10.03 -13.36
C GLU A 15 -9.31 -8.89 -14.07
N VAL A 16 -8.83 -7.90 -13.32
CA VAL A 16 -8.09 -6.76 -13.90
C VAL A 16 -6.58 -7.01 -14.02
N GLY A 17 -6.09 -8.13 -13.50
CA GLY A 17 -4.69 -8.52 -13.66
C GLY A 17 -3.72 -7.87 -12.67
N PHE A 18 -4.20 -7.38 -11.55
CA PHE A 18 -3.36 -6.73 -10.53
C PHE A 18 -3.20 -7.53 -9.24
N ALA A 19 -3.87 -8.66 -9.11
CA ALA A 19 -3.79 -9.48 -7.89
C ALA A 19 -2.34 -9.87 -7.56
N GLY A 20 -1.92 -9.61 -6.33
CA GLY A 20 -0.57 -9.94 -5.85
C GLY A 20 0.54 -9.01 -6.31
N LEU A 21 0.24 -8.01 -7.12
CA LEU A 21 1.26 -7.04 -7.55
C LEU A 21 1.61 -6.08 -6.43
N CYS A 22 2.87 -5.68 -6.39
CA CYS A 22 3.36 -4.68 -5.45
C CYS A 22 3.56 -3.34 -6.16
N GLY A 23 3.30 -2.26 -5.43
CA GLY A 23 3.46 -0.91 -5.94
C GLY A 23 3.69 0.08 -4.81
N ASP A 24 3.74 1.37 -5.18
CA ASP A 24 3.95 2.46 -4.23
C ASP A 24 2.72 3.36 -4.20
N VAL A 25 2.35 3.81 -2.99
CA VAL A 25 1.25 4.77 -2.84
C VAL A 25 1.72 6.15 -3.28
N TYR A 26 0.98 6.73 -4.24
CA TYR A 26 1.28 8.07 -4.75
C TYR A 26 0.30 9.12 -4.27
N GLY A 27 -0.88 8.74 -3.81
CA GLY A 27 -1.85 9.69 -3.32
C GLY A 27 -3.18 9.05 -2.97
N THR A 28 -4.10 9.89 -2.54
CA THR A 28 -5.46 9.49 -2.20
C THR A 28 -6.45 10.50 -2.77
N THR A 29 -7.69 10.08 -2.98
CA THR A 29 -8.74 10.97 -3.48
C THR A 29 -10.12 10.54 -2.97
N THR A 30 -11.10 11.42 -3.18
CA THR A 30 -12.51 11.16 -2.94
C THR A 30 -13.20 11.00 -4.30
N PRO A 31 -13.52 9.76 -4.75
CA PRO A 31 -14.00 9.53 -6.11
C PRO A 31 -15.27 10.29 -6.47
N SER A 32 -16.18 10.52 -5.54
CA SER A 32 -17.41 11.27 -5.80
C SER A 32 -17.14 12.74 -6.16
N VAL A 33 -16.00 13.27 -5.74
CA VAL A 33 -15.61 14.66 -6.02
C VAL A 33 -14.75 14.74 -7.28
N THR A 34 -13.81 13.81 -7.43
CA THR A 34 -12.79 13.87 -8.51
C THR A 34 -13.18 13.04 -9.73
N ASP A 35 -14.22 12.22 -9.63
CA ASP A 35 -14.71 11.36 -10.71
C ASP A 35 -13.64 10.45 -11.32
N VAL A 36 -12.70 10.00 -10.52
CA VAL A 36 -11.67 9.06 -10.97
C VAL A 36 -12.25 7.65 -11.07
N ARG A 37 -11.70 6.88 -12.00
CA ARG A 37 -12.07 5.47 -12.13
C ARG A 37 -11.34 4.66 -11.05
N VAL A 38 -12.10 3.94 -10.23
CA VAL A 38 -11.59 3.16 -9.13
C VAL A 38 -11.78 1.67 -9.40
N ILE A 39 -10.73 0.89 -9.15
CA ILE A 39 -10.82 -0.57 -9.19
C ILE A 39 -11.40 -1.03 -7.86
N GLY A 40 -12.52 -1.74 -7.89
CA GLY A 40 -13.26 -2.16 -6.71
C GLY A 40 -14.33 -1.16 -6.29
N VAL A 41 -14.93 -1.39 -5.14
CA VAL A 41 -15.98 -0.53 -4.58
C VAL A 41 -15.46 0.15 -3.32
N PRO A 42 -15.22 1.46 -3.35
CA PRO A 42 -14.72 2.17 -2.17
C PRO A 42 -15.83 2.36 -1.13
N ASP A 43 -15.62 1.81 0.07
CA ASP A 43 -16.62 1.82 1.15
C ASP A 43 -16.86 3.22 1.70
N ASN A 44 -15.84 4.05 1.79
CA ASN A 44 -15.90 5.38 2.41
C ASN A 44 -15.62 6.49 1.41
N ASP A 45 -15.99 6.29 0.13
CA ASP A 45 -15.73 7.26 -0.93
C ASP A 45 -14.27 7.70 -0.93
N HIS A 46 -13.37 6.73 -0.81
CA HIS A 46 -11.93 6.97 -0.73
C HIS A 46 -11.20 6.00 -1.66
N ALA A 47 -10.24 6.51 -2.40
CA ALA A 47 -9.42 5.69 -3.29
C ALA A 47 -7.95 6.01 -3.10
N ILE A 48 -7.11 5.00 -3.32
CA ILE A 48 -5.66 5.11 -3.16
C ILE A 48 -5.01 4.90 -4.51
N ASN A 49 -4.17 5.86 -4.91
CA ASN A 49 -3.39 5.74 -6.14
C ASN A 49 -2.15 4.91 -5.89
N VAL A 50 -2.01 3.82 -6.64
CA VAL A 50 -0.86 2.93 -6.56
C VAL A 50 -0.12 2.96 -7.89
N HIS A 51 1.17 3.24 -7.84
CA HIS A 51 2.04 3.24 -8.99
C HIS A 51 2.82 1.94 -9.07
N PHE A 52 2.79 1.32 -10.24
CA PHE A 52 3.50 0.08 -10.54
C PHE A 52 4.68 0.41 -11.45
N SER A 53 5.87 0.50 -10.87
CA SER A 53 7.07 0.89 -11.60
C SER A 53 7.44 -0.09 -12.70
N GLU A 54 7.16 -1.38 -12.51
CA GLU A 54 7.43 -2.41 -13.52
C GLU A 54 6.63 -2.21 -14.80
N ARG A 55 5.43 -1.64 -14.68
CA ARG A 55 4.54 -1.37 -15.81
C ARG A 55 4.52 0.10 -16.20
N ASN A 56 5.16 0.96 -15.42
CA ASN A 56 5.15 2.42 -15.59
C ASN A 56 3.71 2.96 -15.71
N GLU A 57 2.83 2.50 -14.84
CA GLU A 57 1.43 2.93 -14.79
C GLU A 57 0.94 3.01 -13.36
N SER A 58 -0.10 3.82 -13.14
CA SER A 58 -0.73 3.96 -11.84
C SER A 58 -2.24 3.86 -11.98
N HIS A 59 -2.88 3.35 -10.92
CA HIS A 59 -4.33 3.16 -10.89
C HIS A 59 -4.88 3.47 -9.51
N TRP A 60 -6.15 3.82 -9.47
CA TRP A 60 -6.90 4.07 -8.24
C TRP A 60 -7.55 2.78 -7.78
N PHE A 61 -7.37 2.44 -6.51
CA PHE A 61 -7.93 1.22 -5.92
C PHE A 61 -8.79 1.56 -4.71
N ALA A 62 -9.86 0.79 -4.50
CA ALA A 62 -10.57 0.81 -3.24
C ALA A 62 -9.61 0.39 -2.12
N PRO A 63 -9.64 1.06 -0.95
CA PRO A 63 -8.68 0.77 0.12
C PRO A 63 -8.69 -0.67 0.60
N ASN A 64 -9.84 -1.35 0.55
CA ASN A 64 -9.97 -2.74 0.97
C ASN A 64 -9.23 -3.73 0.05
N LEU A 65 -8.78 -3.29 -1.13
CA LEU A 65 -8.00 -4.11 -2.04
C LEU A 65 -6.49 -3.97 -1.83
N ILE A 66 -6.07 -3.11 -0.90
CA ILE A 66 -4.67 -2.79 -0.68
C ILE A 66 -4.21 -3.32 0.67
N GLU A 67 -3.07 -4.00 0.65
CA GLU A 67 -2.39 -4.49 1.84
C GLU A 67 -1.08 -3.73 2.00
N PHE A 68 -0.92 -3.01 3.11
CA PHE A 68 0.33 -2.33 3.40
C PHE A 68 1.34 -3.34 3.90
N ILE A 69 2.40 -3.55 3.13
CA ILE A 69 3.43 -4.56 3.44
C ILE A 69 4.70 -3.95 3.99
N ASN A 70 4.83 -2.63 3.95
CA ASN A 70 6.05 -1.98 4.37
C ASN A 70 5.82 -0.56 4.90
N TYR A 71 5.61 -0.46 6.21
CA TYR A 71 5.84 0.79 6.95
C TYR A 71 7.30 0.87 7.40
N GLY A 72 8.23 0.29 6.63
CA GLY A 72 9.58 0.03 7.10
C GLY A 72 9.67 -1.18 8.03
N ALA A 73 8.70 -2.09 8.00
CA ALA A 73 8.72 -3.33 8.78
C ALA A 73 9.98 -4.13 8.47
N GLY A 74 10.66 -4.60 9.51
CA GLY A 74 11.95 -5.28 9.36
C GLY A 74 13.14 -4.34 9.23
N GLN A 75 12.94 -3.04 9.10
CA GLN A 75 14.03 -2.08 9.10
C GLN A 75 14.74 -2.10 10.45
N GLU A 76 16.05 -2.16 10.43
CA GLU A 76 16.87 -2.22 11.63
C GLU A 76 17.69 -0.95 11.79
N ILE A 77 17.74 -0.45 13.03
CA ILE A 77 18.60 0.66 13.40
C ILE A 77 19.41 0.23 14.62
N THR A 78 20.72 0.44 14.56
CA THR A 78 21.60 0.17 15.69
C THR A 78 22.03 1.50 16.30
N ILE A 79 21.69 1.69 17.58
CA ILE A 79 22.07 2.86 18.36
C ILE A 79 22.92 2.39 19.53
N GLY A 80 24.22 2.58 19.45
CA GLY A 80 25.14 2.06 20.46
C GLY A 80 25.06 0.53 20.53
N LYS A 81 24.69 -0.01 21.69
CA LYS A 81 24.51 -1.45 21.89
C LYS A 81 23.07 -1.92 21.70
N LYS A 82 22.18 -1.00 21.32
CA LYS A 82 20.76 -1.31 21.12
C LYS A 82 20.47 -1.51 19.65
N LYS A 83 19.67 -2.52 19.37
CA LYS A 83 19.16 -2.80 18.04
C LYS A 83 17.66 -2.65 18.06
N LEU A 84 17.15 -1.81 17.16
CA LEU A 84 15.72 -1.58 17.01
C LEU A 84 15.25 -2.15 15.70
N VAL A 85 14.13 -2.85 15.73
CA VAL A 85 13.49 -3.40 14.53
C VAL A 85 12.12 -2.76 14.40
N ARG A 86 11.81 -2.23 13.24
CA ARG A 86 10.53 -1.60 12.99
C ARG A 86 9.44 -2.65 12.79
N ARG A 87 8.33 -2.48 13.53
CA ARG A 87 7.17 -3.35 13.41
C ARG A 87 6.32 -2.97 12.20
N ALA A 88 5.45 -3.88 11.79
CA ALA A 88 4.54 -3.67 10.67
C ALA A 88 3.55 -2.52 10.93
N ASP A 89 3.23 -2.22 12.18
CA ASP A 89 2.34 -1.13 12.56
C ASP A 89 3.03 0.25 12.62
N GLY A 90 4.32 0.30 12.31
CA GLY A 90 5.11 1.53 12.36
C GLY A 90 5.83 1.78 13.68
N GLY A 91 5.59 0.96 14.70
CA GLY A 91 6.30 1.04 15.97
C GLY A 91 7.70 0.43 15.91
N TRP A 92 8.45 0.55 16.99
CA TRP A 92 9.80 0.00 17.10
C TRP A 92 9.89 -0.96 18.30
N ASP A 93 10.52 -2.10 18.08
CA ASP A 93 10.85 -3.06 19.13
C ASP A 93 12.36 -3.02 19.38
N GLU A 94 12.72 -3.04 20.66
CA GLU A 94 14.12 -3.16 21.04
C GLU A 94 14.51 -4.64 21.08
N VAL A 95 15.51 -4.97 20.28
CA VAL A 95 16.10 -6.31 20.22
C VAL A 95 17.53 -6.20 20.72
N ALA A 96 17.78 -6.78 21.86
CA ALA A 96 19.10 -6.73 22.47
C ALA A 96 20.12 -7.59 21.73
#